data_dc08e4f08ef8c865c0e2e56588510e0f
#
_entry.id   dc08e4f08ef8c865c0e2e56588510e0f
#
_cell.length_a   1.000
_cell.length_b   1.000
_cell.length_c   1.000
_cell.angle_alpha   90.00
_cell.angle_beta   90.00
_cell.angle_gamma   90.00
#
_symmetry.space_group_name_H-M   'P 1'
#
loop_
_entity.id
_entity.type
_entity.pdbx_description
1 polymer ?
#
loop_
_entity_poly.entity_id
_entity_poly.type
_entity_poly.pdbx_seq_one_letter_code
_entity_poly.pdbx_strand_id
1 'polypeptide(L)'
;PLKQITPANAKQLAPVWNLSLDNSTNASNQPLVIDGVMYVASHTHTIAIDALTGRQKWKVAIELPNDIAGYLCCGIHTRGMAALNGVLYRTTIDAHVVAVSMKDGKQLWKVKAADYKQGYSMTHAPLIAGGVLITGISGGEYGARGFINGWDLKTGEKKWTRYTTALPNQKGGDTWKPGMAETGGGPTWLTGTYDPELDLVYWGTGNGGPWNPATRGGD
;
A
#
# COMPACT_ATOMS: atom_id res chain seq x y z
N PRO A 1 17.63 -14.48 10.21
CA PRO A 1 16.60 -14.72 11.22
C PRO A 1 17.14 -14.41 12.62
N LEU A 2 16.36 -13.71 13.43
CA LEU A 2 16.68 -13.45 14.83
C LEU A 2 16.69 -14.78 15.60
N LYS A 3 17.73 -15.00 16.41
CA LYS A 3 17.89 -16.23 17.20
C LYS A 3 17.66 -16.02 18.70
N GLN A 4 17.30 -14.78 19.11
CA GLN A 4 17.16 -14.42 20.53
C GLN A 4 15.87 -15.00 21.15
N ILE A 5 14.81 -15.17 20.34
CA ILE A 5 13.56 -15.75 20.80
C ILE A 5 13.49 -17.20 20.30
N THR A 6 13.31 -18.11 21.23
CA THR A 6 13.26 -19.57 21.00
C THR A 6 12.06 -20.15 21.72
N PRO A 7 11.62 -21.38 21.39
CA PRO A 7 10.56 -22.05 22.16
C PRO A 7 10.86 -22.15 23.67
N ALA A 8 12.14 -22.24 24.03
CA ALA A 8 12.55 -22.38 25.43
C ALA A 8 12.35 -21.09 26.23
N ASN A 9 12.56 -19.91 25.64
CA ASN A 9 12.47 -18.61 26.31
C ASN A 9 11.25 -17.77 25.95
N ALA A 10 10.42 -18.21 24.99
CA ALA A 10 9.23 -17.46 24.55
C ALA A 10 8.27 -17.13 25.71
N LYS A 11 8.16 -18.02 26.72
CA LYS A 11 7.34 -17.81 27.91
C LYS A 11 7.85 -16.69 28.84
N GLN A 12 9.07 -16.19 28.63
CA GLN A 12 9.68 -15.10 29.38
C GLN A 12 9.44 -13.72 28.73
N LEU A 13 8.81 -13.68 27.56
CA LEU A 13 8.46 -12.42 26.91
C LEU A 13 7.47 -11.63 27.77
N ALA A 14 7.77 -10.36 27.96
CA ALA A 14 6.92 -9.41 28.65
C ALA A 14 6.83 -8.10 27.85
N PRO A 15 5.69 -7.38 27.89
CA PRO A 15 5.59 -6.07 27.27
C PRO A 15 6.54 -5.08 27.96
N VAL A 16 7.27 -4.30 27.17
CA VAL A 16 8.20 -3.27 27.67
C VAL A 16 7.52 -1.90 27.71
N TRP A 17 6.70 -1.61 26.70
CA TRP A 17 5.91 -0.39 26.60
C TRP A 17 4.69 -0.62 25.72
N ASN A 18 3.75 0.30 25.78
CA ASN A 18 2.62 0.39 24.85
C ASN A 18 2.43 1.84 24.40
N LEU A 19 1.87 2.02 23.21
CA LEU A 19 1.55 3.33 22.65
C LEU A 19 0.19 3.25 21.94
N SER A 20 -0.71 4.16 22.27
CA SER A 20 -1.95 4.31 21.52
C SER A 20 -1.69 4.94 20.15
N LEU A 21 -2.28 4.37 19.11
CA LEU A 21 -2.24 4.91 17.75
C LEU A 21 -3.45 5.82 17.45
N ASP A 22 -4.08 6.39 18.47
CA ASP A 22 -5.32 7.20 18.41
C ASP A 22 -6.36 6.57 17.47
N ASN A 23 -7.55 6.40 17.79
CA ASN A 23 -8.68 5.91 16.97
C ASN A 23 -8.37 5.10 15.68
N SER A 24 -7.15 4.54 15.56
CA SER A 24 -6.72 3.72 14.42
C SER A 24 -7.34 2.33 14.53
N THR A 25 -8.60 2.19 14.12
CA THR A 25 -9.40 0.98 14.33
C THR A 25 -8.97 -0.20 13.46
N ASN A 26 -8.28 0.03 12.33
CA ASN A 26 -7.92 -1.00 11.37
C ASN A 26 -6.45 -0.88 10.93
N ALA A 27 -5.52 -0.96 11.88
CA ALA A 27 -4.10 -0.98 11.59
C ALA A 27 -3.62 -2.42 11.35
N SER A 28 -3.68 -2.87 10.10
CA SER A 28 -3.07 -4.15 9.67
C SER A 28 -1.62 -3.95 9.25
N ASN A 29 -0.94 -2.95 9.80
CA ASN A 29 0.38 -2.59 9.34
C ASN A 29 1.50 -3.31 10.11
N GLN A 30 2.61 -3.51 9.42
CA GLN A 30 3.85 -3.98 9.98
C GLN A 30 4.75 -2.77 10.26
N PRO A 31 5.16 -2.55 11.52
CA PRO A 31 6.11 -1.48 11.82
C PRO A 31 7.47 -1.77 11.19
N LEU A 32 8.14 -0.72 10.74
CA LEU A 32 9.54 -0.80 10.32
C LEU A 32 10.43 -0.36 11.49
N VAL A 33 11.43 -1.15 11.82
CA VAL A 33 12.45 -0.77 12.82
C VAL A 33 13.79 -0.62 12.13
N ILE A 34 14.31 0.61 12.12
CA ILE A 34 15.55 0.98 11.45
C ILE A 34 16.36 1.85 12.41
N ASP A 35 17.58 1.46 12.72
CA ASP A 35 18.51 2.17 13.60
C ASP A 35 17.89 2.58 14.95
N GLY A 36 17.15 1.64 15.58
CA GLY A 36 16.51 1.85 16.87
C GLY A 36 15.27 2.75 16.85
N VAL A 37 14.80 3.16 15.67
CA VAL A 37 13.55 3.91 15.50
C VAL A 37 12.50 3.02 14.85
N MET A 38 11.34 2.93 15.48
CA MET A 38 10.17 2.25 14.96
C MET A 38 9.28 3.25 14.23
N TYR A 39 8.97 2.96 12.97
CA TYR A 39 8.08 3.77 12.14
C TYR A 39 6.75 3.03 11.96
N VAL A 40 5.67 3.72 12.25
CA VAL A 40 4.30 3.17 12.19
C VAL A 40 3.43 4.07 11.30
N ALA A 41 2.69 3.46 10.39
CA ALA A 41 1.65 4.14 9.61
C ALA A 41 0.28 3.86 10.25
N SER A 42 -0.41 4.87 10.77
CA SER A 42 -1.86 4.79 10.94
C SER A 42 -2.56 5.39 9.72
N HIS A 43 -3.87 5.27 9.62
CA HIS A 43 -4.60 5.90 8.51
C HIS A 43 -4.55 7.44 8.58
N THR A 44 -4.39 7.99 9.79
CA THR A 44 -4.36 9.44 10.03
C THR A 44 -2.96 10.01 10.23
N HIS A 45 -1.96 9.18 10.54
CA HIS A 45 -0.63 9.66 10.89
C HIS A 45 0.49 8.77 10.39
N THR A 46 1.67 9.35 10.25
CA THR A 46 2.96 8.66 10.23
C THR A 46 3.68 8.99 11.53
N ILE A 47 4.19 7.99 12.24
CA ILE A 47 4.72 8.14 13.60
C ILE A 47 6.10 7.50 13.66
N ALA A 48 7.07 8.21 14.27
CA ALA A 48 8.37 7.65 14.64
C ALA A 48 8.47 7.54 16.15
N ILE A 49 8.93 6.40 16.61
CA ILE A 49 8.96 5.99 18.02
C ILE A 49 10.36 5.47 18.32
N ASP A 50 10.91 5.84 19.45
CA ASP A 50 12.09 5.18 19.98
C ASP A 50 11.73 3.72 20.31
N ALA A 51 12.34 2.77 19.62
CA ALA A 51 11.94 1.37 19.69
C ALA A 51 12.22 0.74 21.06
N LEU A 52 13.16 1.28 21.82
CA LEU A 52 13.51 0.78 23.15
C LEU A 52 12.56 1.30 24.24
N THR A 53 12.19 2.58 24.15
CA THR A 53 11.47 3.28 25.23
C THR A 53 9.99 3.52 24.95
N GLY A 54 9.54 3.35 23.71
CA GLY A 54 8.18 3.71 23.28
C GLY A 54 7.94 5.21 23.17
N ARG A 55 8.95 6.06 23.39
CA ARG A 55 8.79 7.51 23.33
C ARG A 55 8.63 7.97 21.88
N GLN A 56 7.57 8.74 21.62
CA GLN A 56 7.34 9.36 20.33
C GLN A 56 8.46 10.36 19.99
N LYS A 57 9.10 10.21 18.84
CA LYS A 57 10.11 11.14 18.31
C LYS A 57 9.43 12.24 17.49
N TRP A 58 8.54 11.86 16.58
CA TRP A 58 7.68 12.77 15.82
C TRP A 58 6.41 12.06 15.39
N LYS A 59 5.38 12.84 15.06
CA LYS A 59 4.09 12.38 14.56
C LYS A 59 3.56 13.41 13.56
N VAL A 60 3.20 12.97 12.36
CA VAL A 60 2.74 13.83 11.27
C VAL A 60 1.39 13.36 10.78
N ALA A 61 0.43 14.27 10.69
CA ALA A 61 -0.91 13.98 10.22
C ALA A 61 -0.95 13.70 8.71
N ILE A 62 -1.88 12.86 8.31
CA ILE A 62 -2.30 12.64 6.93
C ILE A 62 -3.67 13.30 6.76
N GLU A 63 -3.71 14.30 5.90
CA GLU A 63 -4.97 14.96 5.54
C GLU A 63 -5.73 14.07 4.54
N LEU A 64 -6.96 13.71 4.90
CA LEU A 64 -7.87 12.94 4.07
C LEU A 64 -9.14 13.76 3.80
N PRO A 65 -9.77 13.58 2.62
CA PRO A 65 -11.06 14.19 2.34
C PRO A 65 -12.12 13.74 3.36
N ASN A 66 -12.98 14.65 3.78
CA ASN A 66 -14.04 14.36 4.77
C ASN A 66 -15.06 13.32 4.27
N ASP A 67 -15.24 13.23 2.96
CA ASP A 67 -16.18 12.32 2.29
C ASP A 67 -15.59 10.96 1.95
N ILE A 68 -14.31 10.71 2.27
CA ILE A 68 -13.56 9.51 1.84
C ILE A 68 -14.27 8.20 2.23
N ALA A 69 -14.91 8.15 3.39
CA ALA A 69 -15.57 6.94 3.89
C ALA A 69 -16.70 6.44 2.97
N GLY A 70 -17.32 7.33 2.20
CA GLY A 70 -18.39 6.99 1.24
C GLY A 70 -17.90 6.26 -0.02
N TYR A 71 -16.58 6.22 -0.24
CA TYR A 71 -15.95 5.63 -1.44
C TYR A 71 -15.12 4.38 -1.14
N LEU A 72 -15.23 3.83 0.06
CA LEU A 72 -14.43 2.68 0.50
C LEU A 72 -15.32 1.46 0.75
N CYS A 73 -14.92 0.30 0.20
CA CYS A 73 -15.65 -0.94 0.42
C CYS A 73 -15.53 -1.46 1.86
N CYS A 74 -14.34 -1.39 2.44
CA CYS A 74 -13.94 -2.24 3.55
C CYS A 74 -13.37 -1.45 4.73
N GLY A 75 -13.67 -0.16 4.80
CA GLY A 75 -13.17 0.76 5.82
C GLY A 75 -11.77 1.30 5.53
N ILE A 76 -11.26 2.07 6.46
CA ILE A 76 -9.96 2.76 6.32
C ILE A 76 -8.84 1.84 6.82
N HIS A 77 -8.03 1.35 5.89
CA HIS A 77 -6.92 0.44 6.16
C HIS A 77 -5.57 1.02 5.74
N THR A 78 -4.51 0.63 6.45
CA THR A 78 -3.13 0.78 6.00
C THR A 78 -2.33 -0.44 6.40
N ARG A 79 -1.45 -0.92 5.52
CA ARG A 79 -0.62 -2.12 5.76
C ARG A 79 0.85 -1.80 5.94
N GLY A 80 1.19 -0.52 6.06
CA GLY A 80 2.55 -0.11 6.39
C GLY A 80 3.22 0.77 5.35
N MET A 81 4.54 0.74 5.38
CA MET A 81 5.41 1.63 4.60
C MET A 81 6.59 0.85 4.06
N ALA A 82 7.27 1.43 3.05
CA ALA A 82 8.61 1.06 2.66
C ALA A 82 9.61 2.14 3.10
N ALA A 83 10.89 1.78 3.25
CA ALA A 83 11.93 2.72 3.63
C ALA A 83 13.19 2.51 2.78
N LEU A 84 13.81 3.60 2.35
CA LEU A 84 15.09 3.58 1.65
C LEU A 84 15.83 4.92 1.84
N ASN A 85 17.11 4.85 2.19
CA ASN A 85 18.02 6.02 2.22
C ASN A 85 17.45 7.23 3.00
N GLY A 86 16.88 7.00 4.19
CA GLY A 86 16.36 8.08 5.04
C GLY A 86 14.97 8.59 4.63
N VAL A 87 14.30 7.92 3.71
CA VAL A 87 12.95 8.27 3.24
C VAL A 87 11.98 7.12 3.51
N LEU A 88 10.80 7.44 4.05
CA LEU A 88 9.66 6.54 4.15
C LEU A 88 8.72 6.81 2.97
N TYR A 89 8.20 5.74 2.42
CA TYR A 89 7.19 5.78 1.36
C TYR A 89 5.93 5.09 1.85
N ARG A 90 4.80 5.74 1.68
CA ARG A 90 3.49 5.16 2.04
C ARG A 90 2.42 5.48 1.00
N THR A 91 1.37 4.69 1.02
CA THR A 91 0.13 4.99 0.32
C THR A 91 -0.89 5.59 1.28
N THR A 92 -1.83 6.35 0.75
CA THR A 92 -2.98 6.87 1.50
C THR A 92 -4.28 6.38 0.90
N ILE A 93 -5.31 6.27 1.73
CA ILE A 93 -6.58 5.66 1.34
C ILE A 93 -7.30 6.44 0.21
N ASP A 94 -7.01 7.73 0.07
CA ASP A 94 -7.48 8.61 -1.01
C ASP A 94 -6.65 8.50 -2.30
N ALA A 95 -5.96 7.36 -2.47
CA ALA A 95 -5.17 7.00 -3.64
C ALA A 95 -4.01 7.96 -3.96
N HIS A 96 -3.26 8.39 -2.92
CA HIS A 96 -1.98 9.10 -3.10
C HIS A 96 -0.80 8.25 -2.65
N VAL A 97 0.36 8.56 -3.23
CA VAL A 97 1.66 8.07 -2.79
C VAL A 97 2.41 9.23 -2.16
N VAL A 98 3.00 9.00 -0.99
CA VAL A 98 3.64 10.05 -0.18
C VAL A 98 5.04 9.59 0.22
N ALA A 99 6.02 10.47 0.08
CA ALA A 99 7.35 10.32 0.65
C ALA A 99 7.54 11.29 1.81
N VAL A 100 8.08 10.79 2.91
CA VAL A 100 8.39 11.60 4.10
C VAL A 100 9.81 11.32 4.59
N SER A 101 10.44 12.33 5.15
CA SER A 101 11.76 12.24 5.77
C SER A 101 11.70 11.38 7.04
N MET A 102 12.57 10.40 7.17
CA MET A 102 12.70 9.59 8.39
C MET A 102 13.17 10.43 9.59
N LYS A 103 13.89 11.53 9.33
CA LYS A 103 14.47 12.37 10.37
C LYS A 103 13.41 13.11 11.19
N ASP A 104 12.41 13.68 10.52
CA ASP A 104 11.49 14.66 11.10
C ASP A 104 10.04 14.53 10.62
N GLY A 105 9.75 13.56 9.73
CA GLY A 105 8.42 13.35 9.17
C GLY A 105 7.99 14.37 8.11
N LYS A 106 8.87 15.29 7.71
CA LYS A 106 8.55 16.30 6.69
C LYS A 106 8.19 15.63 5.37
N GLN A 107 7.06 16.03 4.79
CA GLN A 107 6.66 15.56 3.47
C GLN A 107 7.65 16.08 2.41
N LEU A 108 8.22 15.15 1.65
CA LEU A 108 9.14 15.43 0.55
C LEU A 108 8.39 15.63 -0.76
N TRP A 109 7.44 14.74 -1.02
CA TRP A 109 6.50 14.84 -2.13
C TRP A 109 5.22 14.04 -1.85
N LYS A 110 4.13 14.41 -2.53
CA LYS A 110 2.85 13.71 -2.56
C LYS A 110 2.31 13.74 -3.99
N VAL A 111 1.92 12.58 -4.53
CA VAL A 111 1.39 12.46 -5.88
C VAL A 111 0.09 11.65 -5.89
N LYS A 112 -0.84 12.04 -6.75
CA LYS A 112 -2.11 11.34 -6.96
C LYS A 112 -1.91 10.15 -7.89
N ALA A 113 -2.26 8.95 -7.44
CA ALA A 113 -2.21 7.73 -8.25
C ALA A 113 -3.49 7.53 -9.06
N ALA A 114 -4.65 7.80 -8.45
CA ALA A 114 -5.98 7.67 -9.06
C ALA A 114 -6.99 8.59 -8.36
N ASP A 115 -8.21 8.64 -8.89
CA ASP A 115 -9.29 9.40 -8.27
C ASP A 115 -10.13 8.53 -7.33
N TYR A 116 -10.09 8.80 -6.02
CA TYR A 116 -10.87 8.04 -5.05
C TYR A 116 -12.39 8.13 -5.29
N LYS A 117 -12.88 9.22 -5.90
CA LYS A 117 -14.30 9.39 -6.27
C LYS A 117 -14.76 8.41 -7.34
N GLN A 118 -13.81 7.81 -8.07
CA GLN A 118 -14.05 6.72 -9.01
C GLN A 118 -13.90 5.33 -8.38
N GLY A 119 -13.91 5.23 -7.05
CA GLY A 119 -13.80 3.99 -6.32
C GLY A 119 -12.37 3.49 -6.08
N TYR A 120 -11.36 4.24 -6.49
CA TYR A 120 -9.96 3.86 -6.26
C TYR A 120 -9.50 4.17 -4.84
N SER A 121 -8.76 3.26 -4.24
CA SER A 121 -8.11 3.46 -2.95
C SER A 121 -6.77 2.73 -2.88
N MET A 122 -5.94 3.04 -1.88
CA MET A 122 -4.67 2.35 -1.67
C MET A 122 -4.53 1.96 -0.20
N THR A 123 -4.33 0.66 0.05
CA THR A 123 -4.30 0.09 1.41
C THR A 123 -3.01 -0.66 1.73
N HIS A 124 -2.15 -0.88 0.74
CA HIS A 124 -0.92 -1.67 0.85
C HIS A 124 0.29 -0.82 1.23
N ALA A 125 1.33 -1.48 1.76
CA ALA A 125 2.65 -0.89 1.83
C ALA A 125 3.27 -0.86 0.40
N PRO A 126 3.93 0.22 -0.02
CA PRO A 126 4.69 0.22 -1.26
C PRO A 126 5.81 -0.82 -1.26
N LEU A 127 6.21 -1.27 -2.44
CA LEU A 127 7.38 -2.12 -2.64
C LEU A 127 8.50 -1.31 -3.32
N ILE A 128 9.73 -1.45 -2.86
CA ILE A 128 10.91 -0.90 -3.55
C ILE A 128 11.63 -2.06 -4.24
N ALA A 129 11.77 -1.98 -5.56
CA ALA A 129 12.41 -3.00 -6.37
C ALA A 129 13.18 -2.35 -7.53
N GLY A 130 14.41 -2.79 -7.79
CA GLY A 130 15.23 -2.28 -8.91
C GLY A 130 15.36 -0.75 -8.95
N GLY A 131 15.38 -0.06 -7.80
CA GLY A 131 15.44 1.40 -7.74
C GLY A 131 14.13 2.14 -8.10
N VAL A 132 13.01 1.42 -8.15
CA VAL A 132 11.67 1.96 -8.43
C VAL A 132 10.76 1.73 -7.23
N LEU A 133 9.94 2.71 -6.89
CA LEU A 133 8.85 2.54 -5.95
C LEU A 133 7.64 1.96 -6.71
N ILE A 134 7.11 0.84 -6.25
CA ILE A 134 6.00 0.14 -6.91
C ILE A 134 4.78 0.15 -5.99
N THR A 135 3.63 0.51 -6.56
CA THR A 135 2.35 0.53 -5.86
C THR A 135 1.27 -0.14 -6.68
N GLY A 136 0.35 -0.80 -6.00
CA GLY A 136 -0.88 -1.32 -6.59
C GLY A 136 -2.06 -0.37 -6.38
N ILE A 137 -3.28 -0.90 -6.53
CA ILE A 137 -4.53 -0.16 -6.36
C ILE A 137 -5.65 -1.08 -5.85
N SER A 138 -6.54 -0.54 -5.03
CA SER A 138 -7.79 -1.16 -4.60
C SER A 138 -8.99 -0.55 -5.34
N GLY A 139 -10.18 -1.15 -5.23
CA GLY A 139 -11.41 -0.59 -5.77
C GLY A 139 -12.11 -1.47 -6.81
N GLY A 140 -11.69 -2.73 -6.96
CA GLY A 140 -12.30 -3.64 -7.94
C GLY A 140 -13.81 -3.84 -7.74
N GLU A 141 -14.32 -3.68 -6.53
CA GLU A 141 -15.73 -3.74 -6.16
C GLU A 141 -16.56 -2.59 -6.76
N TYR A 142 -15.92 -1.48 -7.08
CA TYR A 142 -16.53 -0.27 -7.64
C TYR A 142 -16.36 -0.14 -9.16
N GLY A 143 -15.96 -1.21 -9.83
CA GLY A 143 -15.70 -1.18 -11.26
C GLY A 143 -14.41 -0.43 -11.62
N ALA A 144 -13.51 -0.26 -10.67
CA ALA A 144 -12.19 0.28 -10.95
C ALA A 144 -11.32 -0.76 -11.67
N ARG A 145 -10.57 -0.34 -12.68
CA ARG A 145 -9.60 -1.18 -13.37
C ARG A 145 -8.33 -1.32 -12.55
N GLY A 146 -7.93 -2.54 -12.22
CA GLY A 146 -6.70 -2.81 -11.49
C GLY A 146 -5.44 -2.44 -12.27
N PHE A 147 -4.43 -1.96 -11.56
CA PHE A 147 -3.12 -1.63 -12.12
C PHE A 147 -2.00 -1.66 -11.07
N ILE A 148 -0.77 -1.68 -11.57
CA ILE A 148 0.45 -1.45 -10.81
C ILE A 148 1.16 -0.26 -11.45
N ASN A 149 1.65 0.67 -10.62
CA ASN A 149 2.43 1.83 -11.04
C ASN A 149 3.87 1.73 -10.52
N GLY A 150 4.82 2.14 -11.34
CA GLY A 150 6.19 2.44 -10.94
C GLY A 150 6.42 3.94 -10.85
N TRP A 151 7.10 4.39 -9.79
CA TRP A 151 7.35 5.78 -9.47
C TRP A 151 8.85 6.04 -9.25
N ASP A 152 9.28 7.23 -9.59
CA ASP A 152 10.60 7.70 -9.23
C ASP A 152 10.68 7.96 -7.72
N LEU A 153 11.69 7.39 -7.06
CA LEU A 153 11.85 7.50 -5.60
C LEU A 153 12.11 8.93 -5.12
N LYS A 154 12.75 9.77 -5.92
CA LYS A 154 13.14 11.13 -5.52
C LYS A 154 12.04 12.14 -5.79
N THR A 155 11.36 12.01 -6.92
CA THR A 155 10.43 13.03 -7.42
C THR A 155 8.98 12.64 -7.27
N GLY A 156 8.67 11.34 -7.16
CA GLY A 156 7.30 10.82 -7.23
C GLY A 156 6.73 10.83 -8.65
N GLU A 157 7.54 11.10 -9.68
CA GLU A 157 7.11 11.03 -11.06
C GLU A 157 6.73 9.60 -11.44
N LYS A 158 5.60 9.44 -12.12
CA LYS A 158 5.15 8.13 -12.58
C LYS A 158 5.95 7.69 -13.80
N LYS A 159 6.68 6.60 -13.67
CA LYS A 159 7.51 6.01 -14.73
C LYS A 159 6.74 5.13 -15.67
N TRP A 160 5.82 4.31 -15.14
CA TRP A 160 5.01 3.37 -15.92
C TRP A 160 3.76 2.93 -15.19
N THR A 161 2.81 2.39 -15.94
CA THR A 161 1.59 1.72 -15.47
C THR A 161 1.45 0.37 -16.16
N ARG A 162 1.08 -0.67 -15.40
CA ARG A 162 0.66 -1.98 -15.90
C ARG A 162 -0.76 -2.28 -15.40
N TYR A 163 -1.68 -2.40 -16.33
CA TYR A 163 -3.04 -2.82 -16.03
C TYR A 163 -3.14 -4.34 -15.87
N THR A 164 -4.04 -4.80 -15.01
CA THR A 164 -4.25 -6.22 -14.69
C THR A 164 -5.33 -6.88 -15.53
N THR A 165 -6.15 -6.08 -16.25
CA THR A 165 -7.14 -6.56 -17.22
C THR A 165 -6.69 -6.19 -18.63
N ALA A 166 -6.82 -7.13 -19.57
CA ALA A 166 -6.41 -6.93 -20.95
C ALA A 166 -7.52 -6.23 -21.76
N LEU A 167 -7.16 -5.18 -22.51
CA LEU A 167 -8.06 -4.54 -23.48
C LEU A 167 -8.21 -5.42 -24.74
N PRO A 168 -9.23 -5.19 -25.58
CA PRO A 168 -9.52 -6.02 -26.74
C PRO A 168 -8.35 -6.23 -27.72
N ASN A 169 -7.44 -5.28 -27.80
CA ASN A 169 -6.23 -5.34 -28.65
C ASN A 169 -5.01 -5.97 -27.96
N GLN A 170 -5.16 -6.47 -26.75
CA GLN A 170 -4.11 -7.10 -25.96
C GLN A 170 -4.36 -8.61 -25.85
N LYS A 171 -3.30 -9.39 -25.59
CA LYS A 171 -3.42 -10.83 -25.37
C LYS A 171 -4.38 -11.12 -24.23
N GLY A 172 -5.42 -11.93 -24.47
CA GLY A 172 -6.49 -12.27 -23.51
C GLY A 172 -7.63 -11.24 -23.44
N GLY A 173 -7.55 -10.14 -24.19
CA GLY A 173 -8.61 -9.13 -24.23
C GLY A 173 -9.88 -9.61 -24.94
N ASP A 174 -9.78 -10.60 -25.80
CA ASP A 174 -10.87 -11.25 -26.51
C ASP A 174 -11.77 -12.12 -25.61
N THR A 175 -11.32 -12.44 -24.40
CA THR A 175 -12.11 -13.20 -23.41
C THR A 175 -13.15 -12.32 -22.70
N TRP A 176 -12.98 -11.01 -22.71
CA TRP A 176 -13.89 -10.05 -22.08
C TRP A 176 -15.04 -9.67 -23.01
N LYS A 177 -16.25 -9.50 -22.45
CA LYS A 177 -17.33 -8.85 -23.19
C LYS A 177 -16.95 -7.40 -23.52
N PRO A 178 -17.40 -6.84 -24.66
CA PRO A 178 -17.08 -5.47 -25.03
C PRO A 178 -17.34 -4.45 -23.91
N GLY A 179 -16.36 -3.59 -23.62
CA GLY A 179 -16.43 -2.57 -22.59
C GLY A 179 -16.24 -3.05 -21.14
N MET A 180 -16.12 -4.37 -20.91
CA MET A 180 -16.03 -4.87 -19.54
C MET A 180 -14.60 -4.88 -18.98
N ALA A 181 -13.59 -4.91 -19.84
CA ALA A 181 -12.18 -4.92 -19.39
C ALA A 181 -11.77 -3.60 -18.71
N GLU A 182 -12.37 -2.47 -19.11
CA GLU A 182 -12.11 -1.14 -18.55
C GLU A 182 -12.60 -0.98 -17.12
N THR A 183 -13.59 -1.78 -16.73
CA THR A 183 -14.14 -1.85 -15.36
C THR A 183 -13.94 -3.21 -14.74
N GLY A 184 -13.03 -4.01 -15.31
CA GLY A 184 -12.87 -5.44 -15.06
C GLY A 184 -12.29 -5.82 -13.70
N GLY A 185 -12.08 -4.90 -12.78
CA GLY A 185 -11.51 -5.21 -11.47
C GLY A 185 -10.04 -5.65 -11.55
N GLY A 186 -9.70 -6.80 -10.98
CA GLY A 186 -8.33 -7.27 -10.87
C GLY A 186 -7.45 -6.38 -9.99
N PRO A 187 -7.94 -5.88 -8.83
CA PRO A 187 -7.22 -4.92 -8.01
C PRO A 187 -5.95 -5.56 -7.42
N THR A 188 -4.94 -4.74 -7.18
CA THR A 188 -3.61 -5.11 -6.70
C THR A 188 -3.39 -4.59 -5.26
N TRP A 189 -4.36 -4.82 -4.41
CA TRP A 189 -4.52 -4.21 -3.09
C TRP A 189 -3.57 -4.72 -1.99
N LEU A 190 -2.86 -5.82 -2.24
CA LEU A 190 -1.79 -6.33 -1.37
C LEU A 190 -0.42 -5.98 -1.95
N THR A 191 0.58 -5.88 -1.07
CA THR A 191 1.98 -5.66 -1.46
C THR A 191 2.53 -6.89 -2.17
N GLY A 192 3.25 -6.70 -3.26
CA GLY A 192 3.98 -7.74 -3.97
C GLY A 192 5.30 -8.10 -3.29
N THR A 193 6.04 -9.01 -3.90
CA THR A 193 7.37 -9.44 -3.46
C THR A 193 8.37 -9.26 -4.60
N TYR A 194 9.59 -8.84 -4.25
CA TYR A 194 10.70 -8.70 -5.20
C TYR A 194 11.74 -9.78 -4.99
N ASP A 195 12.11 -10.42 -6.07
CA ASP A 195 13.24 -11.33 -6.14
C ASP A 195 14.43 -10.58 -6.80
N PRO A 196 15.45 -10.21 -6.02
CA PRO A 196 16.58 -9.45 -6.55
C PRO A 196 17.55 -10.29 -7.40
N GLU A 197 17.53 -11.62 -7.29
CA GLU A 197 18.40 -12.48 -8.09
C GLU A 197 17.87 -12.62 -9.52
N LEU A 198 16.54 -12.69 -9.65
CA LEU A 198 15.86 -12.78 -10.94
C LEU A 198 15.43 -11.43 -11.51
N ASP A 199 15.56 -10.34 -10.73
CA ASP A 199 15.03 -9.00 -11.01
C ASP A 199 13.52 -9.03 -11.36
N LEU A 200 12.76 -9.85 -10.63
CA LEU A 200 11.33 -10.05 -10.84
C LEU A 200 10.50 -9.57 -9.66
N VAL A 201 9.38 -8.95 -9.98
CA VAL A 201 8.34 -8.60 -9.02
C VAL A 201 7.15 -9.55 -9.20
N TYR A 202 6.75 -10.21 -8.13
CA TYR A 202 5.54 -11.05 -8.06
C TYR A 202 4.44 -10.25 -7.37
N TRP A 203 3.32 -10.09 -8.06
CA TRP A 203 2.19 -9.31 -7.54
C TRP A 203 0.88 -10.05 -7.75
N GLY A 204 0.14 -10.29 -6.66
CA GLY A 204 -1.18 -10.91 -6.72
C GLY A 204 -2.26 -9.92 -7.15
N THR A 205 -3.25 -10.40 -7.88
CA THR A 205 -4.46 -9.66 -8.22
C THR A 205 -5.65 -10.19 -7.45
N GLY A 206 -6.60 -9.32 -7.17
CA GLY A 206 -7.92 -9.69 -6.67
C GLY A 206 -8.86 -10.12 -7.79
N ASN A 207 -10.12 -10.27 -7.46
CA ASN A 207 -11.16 -10.78 -8.35
C ASN A 207 -11.38 -9.89 -9.58
N GLY A 208 -11.80 -10.51 -10.68
CA GLY A 208 -12.41 -9.79 -11.79
C GLY A 208 -13.73 -9.13 -11.37
N GLY A 209 -14.07 -8.02 -11.99
CA GLY A 209 -15.29 -7.25 -11.75
C GLY A 209 -16.22 -7.21 -12.95
N PRO A 210 -17.56 -7.25 -12.76
CA PRO A 210 -18.26 -7.70 -11.57
C PRO A 210 -17.98 -9.18 -11.24
N TRP A 211 -18.19 -9.60 -10.01
CA TRP A 211 -17.78 -10.94 -9.55
C TRP A 211 -18.46 -12.10 -10.31
N ASN A 212 -19.67 -11.90 -10.78
CA ASN A 212 -20.36 -12.92 -11.58
C ASN A 212 -19.75 -13.00 -12.99
N PRO A 213 -19.04 -14.09 -13.36
CA PRO A 213 -18.41 -14.24 -14.66
C PRO A 213 -19.40 -14.27 -15.84
N ALA A 214 -20.63 -14.73 -15.61
CA ALA A 214 -21.66 -14.75 -16.64
C ALA A 214 -22.02 -13.33 -17.14
N THR A 215 -21.80 -12.30 -16.31
CA THR A 215 -22.05 -10.91 -16.71
C THR A 215 -20.87 -10.26 -17.39
N ARG A 216 -19.62 -10.53 -16.96
CA ARG A 216 -18.43 -9.84 -17.47
C ARG A 216 -17.76 -10.53 -18.66
N GLY A 217 -17.86 -11.88 -18.78
CA GLY A 217 -16.90 -12.64 -19.56
C GLY A 217 -15.52 -12.60 -18.93
N GLY A 218 -14.51 -13.12 -19.61
CA GLY A 218 -13.13 -13.16 -19.13
C GLY A 218 -12.92 -14.16 -17.99
N ASP A 219 -12.09 -15.14 -18.20
CA ASP A 219 -11.68 -16.16 -17.22
C ASP A 219 -10.17 -16.08 -17.00
#